data_c3e6cf91f35963bcde8afc96cced3749
#
_entry.id   c3e6cf91f35963bcde8afc96cced3749
#
_cell.length_a   1.000
_cell.length_b   1.000
_cell.length_c   1.000
_cell.angle_alpha   90.00
_cell.angle_beta   90.00
_cell.angle_gamma   90.00
#
_symmetry.space_group_name_H-M   'P 1'
#
loop_
_entity.id
_entity.type
_entity.pdbx_description
1 polymer ?
#
loop_
_entity_poly.entity_id
_entity_poly.type
_entity_poly.pdbx_seq_one_letter_code
_entity_poly.pdbx_strand_id
1 'polypeptide(L)'
;MLLSGAVIALSALFGIGYAHGPAASRTGWVAFAGFAVGVLLVPAAADAVSFLLAWELMAGGSTVLLLADHAARPAVRRAALWYAVMTHLSFLLLVAGFGVLALAAGGTGWGRLAASTPP
;
A
#
# COMPACT_ATOMS: atom_id res chain seq x y z
N MET A 1 -0.10 13.84 5.45
CA MET A 1 1.00 14.14 4.49
C MET A 1 2.34 14.33 5.19
N LEU A 2 2.50 15.31 6.11
CA LEU A 2 3.79 15.56 6.78
C LEU A 2 4.30 14.35 7.58
N LEU A 3 3.44 13.68 8.34
CA LEU A 3 3.81 12.50 9.12
C LEU A 3 4.27 11.35 8.22
N SER A 4 3.52 11.05 7.16
CA SER A 4 3.88 10.00 6.20
C SER A 4 5.21 10.30 5.51
N GLY A 5 5.44 11.57 5.12
CA GLY A 5 6.70 12.01 4.54
C GLY A 5 7.88 11.87 5.49
N ALA A 6 7.71 12.25 6.76
CA ALA A 6 8.74 12.12 7.79
C ALA A 6 9.11 10.65 8.03
N VAL A 7 8.12 9.76 8.15
CA VAL A 7 8.35 8.32 8.35
C VAL A 7 9.10 7.72 7.15
N ILE A 8 8.73 8.07 5.92
CA ILE A 8 9.41 7.58 4.71
C ILE A 8 10.84 8.10 4.64
N ALA A 9 11.06 9.39 4.94
CA ALA A 9 12.40 9.97 4.95
C ALA A 9 13.31 9.29 5.97
N LEU A 10 12.82 9.05 7.18
CA LEU A 10 13.55 8.31 8.22
C LEU A 10 13.83 6.87 7.81
N SER A 11 12.84 6.19 7.20
CA SER A 11 13.02 4.82 6.71
C SER A 11 14.04 4.74 5.57
N ALA A 12 14.06 5.73 4.67
CA ALA A 12 15.03 5.81 3.59
C ALA A 12 16.46 6.05 4.12
N LEU A 13 16.63 6.96 5.09
CA LEU A 13 17.90 7.21 5.75
C LEU A 13 18.42 5.96 6.47
N PHE A 14 17.54 5.24 7.16
CA PHE A 14 17.89 3.98 7.81
C PHE A 14 18.29 2.91 6.78
N GLY A 15 17.58 2.85 5.63
CA GLY A 15 17.87 1.97 4.51
C GLY A 15 19.26 2.16 3.91
N ILE A 16 19.75 3.40 3.84
CA ILE A 16 21.13 3.70 3.38
C ILE A 16 22.17 3.07 4.30
N GLY A 17 21.95 3.13 5.64
CA GLY A 17 22.84 2.49 6.63
C GLY A 17 22.81 0.96 6.57
N TYR A 18 21.69 0.38 6.15
CA TYR A 18 21.48 -1.07 6.00
C TYR A 18 21.86 -1.63 4.62
N ALA A 19 22.44 -0.82 3.75
CA ALA A 19 22.71 -1.11 2.34
C ALA A 19 23.75 -2.25 2.07
N HIS A 20 24.02 -3.11 3.05
CA HIS A 20 24.95 -4.24 2.92
C HIS A 20 24.24 -5.62 2.93
N GLY A 21 22.89 -5.65 2.96
CA GLY A 21 22.09 -6.87 3.01
C GLY A 21 21.34 -7.17 1.69
N PRO A 22 20.64 -8.31 1.61
CA PRO A 22 19.85 -8.71 0.44
C PRO A 22 18.71 -7.72 0.10
N ALA A 23 18.22 -6.94 1.07
CA ALA A 23 17.28 -5.84 0.84
C ALA A 23 17.89 -4.67 0.05
N ALA A 24 19.22 -4.56 -0.03
CA ALA A 24 19.95 -3.60 -0.87
C ALA A 24 19.93 -3.98 -2.37
N SER A 25 19.23 -5.04 -2.75
CA SER A 25 19.05 -5.41 -4.14
C SER A 25 18.28 -4.32 -4.92
N ARG A 26 18.53 -4.22 -6.23
CA ARG A 26 17.76 -3.30 -7.09
C ARG A 26 16.25 -3.50 -6.94
N THR A 27 15.82 -4.75 -6.82
CA THR A 27 14.40 -5.12 -6.58
C THR A 27 13.89 -4.55 -5.25
N GLY A 28 14.68 -4.64 -4.17
CA GLY A 28 14.33 -4.09 -2.86
C GLY A 28 14.14 -2.57 -2.91
N TRP A 29 15.04 -1.84 -3.58
CA TRP A 29 14.92 -0.38 -3.71
C TRP A 29 13.73 0.05 -4.56
N VAL A 30 13.45 -0.65 -5.66
CA VAL A 30 12.26 -0.40 -6.50
C VAL A 30 10.98 -0.68 -5.71
N ALA A 31 10.94 -1.78 -4.96
CA ALA A 31 9.80 -2.12 -4.12
C ALA A 31 9.58 -1.10 -2.99
N PHE A 32 10.67 -0.64 -2.35
CA PHE A 32 10.61 0.43 -1.35
C PHE A 32 10.09 1.74 -1.93
N ALA A 33 10.58 2.13 -3.11
CA ALA A 33 10.09 3.33 -3.79
C ALA A 33 8.59 3.23 -4.13
N GLY A 34 8.14 2.09 -4.66
CA GLY A 34 6.72 1.82 -4.93
C GLY A 34 5.87 1.88 -3.67
N PHE A 35 6.32 1.26 -2.58
CA PHE A 35 5.68 1.33 -1.28
C PHE A 35 5.57 2.78 -0.77
N ALA A 36 6.68 3.53 -0.80
CA ALA A 36 6.72 4.92 -0.35
C ALA A 36 5.77 5.82 -1.15
N VAL A 37 5.74 5.67 -2.48
CA VAL A 37 4.80 6.38 -3.35
C VAL A 37 3.37 6.02 -2.99
N GLY A 38 3.05 4.73 -2.79
CA GLY A 38 1.73 4.28 -2.34
C GLY A 38 1.29 4.95 -1.04
N VAL A 39 2.15 4.93 -0.02
CA VAL A 39 1.88 5.57 1.29
C VAL A 39 1.61 7.07 1.17
N LEU A 40 2.30 7.77 0.27
CA LEU A 40 2.07 9.21 0.04
C LEU A 40 0.79 9.48 -0.77
N LEU A 41 0.44 8.61 -1.70
CA LEU A 41 -0.75 8.76 -2.54
C LEU A 41 -2.05 8.45 -1.79
N VAL A 42 -2.05 7.53 -0.82
CA VAL A 42 -3.25 7.19 -0.03
C VAL A 42 -3.93 8.43 0.55
N PRO A 43 -3.25 9.30 1.34
CA PRO A 43 -3.89 10.50 1.89
C PRO A 43 -4.08 11.63 0.86
N ALA A 44 -3.52 11.50 -0.35
CA ALA A 44 -3.67 12.45 -1.45
C ALA A 44 -4.79 12.08 -2.42
N ALA A 45 -5.40 10.90 -2.26
CA ALA A 45 -6.41 10.41 -3.17
C ALA A 45 -7.64 11.34 -3.22
N ALA A 46 -8.03 11.73 -4.42
CA ALA A 46 -9.18 12.62 -4.65
C ALA A 46 -10.53 11.87 -4.70
N ASP A 47 -10.49 10.56 -4.90
CA ASP A 47 -11.65 9.69 -5.04
C ASP A 47 -11.32 8.26 -4.61
N ALA A 48 -12.36 7.40 -4.51
CA ALA A 48 -12.21 6.01 -4.08
C ALA A 48 -11.34 5.18 -5.04
N VAL A 49 -11.32 5.48 -6.33
CA VAL A 49 -10.51 4.73 -7.30
C VAL A 49 -9.03 5.04 -7.12
N SER A 50 -8.66 6.31 -7.03
CA SER A 50 -7.27 6.71 -6.77
C SER A 50 -6.78 6.22 -5.40
N PHE A 51 -7.65 6.19 -4.39
CA PHE A 51 -7.36 5.58 -3.09
C PHE A 51 -7.04 4.08 -3.23
N LEU A 52 -7.88 3.32 -3.93
CA LEU A 52 -7.70 1.88 -4.12
C LEU A 52 -6.42 1.55 -4.91
N LEU A 53 -6.11 2.34 -5.94
CA LEU A 53 -4.86 2.18 -6.69
C LEU A 53 -3.61 2.46 -5.82
N ALA A 54 -3.65 3.51 -5.02
CA ALA A 54 -2.58 3.83 -4.08
C ALA A 54 -2.42 2.75 -3.00
N TRP A 55 -3.54 2.20 -2.50
CA TRP A 55 -3.56 1.10 -1.55
C TRP A 55 -2.90 -0.16 -2.12
N GLU A 56 -3.25 -0.54 -3.37
CA GLU A 56 -2.68 -1.72 -4.02
C GLU A 56 -1.19 -1.56 -4.30
N LEU A 57 -0.76 -0.37 -4.73
CA LEU A 57 0.66 -0.05 -4.91
C LEU A 57 1.44 -0.19 -3.61
N MET A 58 0.89 0.31 -2.50
CA MET A 58 1.47 0.17 -1.17
C MET A 58 1.55 -1.30 -0.73
N ALA A 59 0.46 -2.06 -0.89
CA ALA A 59 0.38 -3.47 -0.51
C ALA A 59 1.32 -4.35 -1.35
N GLY A 60 1.36 -4.12 -2.66
CA GLY A 60 2.27 -4.81 -3.58
C GLY A 60 3.74 -4.50 -3.27
N GLY A 61 4.09 -3.22 -3.08
CA GLY A 61 5.44 -2.80 -2.70
C GLY A 61 5.91 -3.45 -1.39
N SER A 62 5.07 -3.45 -0.35
CA SER A 62 5.39 -4.09 0.93
C SER A 62 5.53 -5.61 0.81
N THR A 63 4.70 -6.27 0.01
CA THR A 63 4.80 -7.71 -0.26
C THR A 63 6.12 -8.06 -0.94
N VAL A 64 6.53 -7.30 -1.95
CA VAL A 64 7.82 -7.51 -2.64
C VAL A 64 9.00 -7.26 -1.69
N LEU A 65 8.92 -6.25 -0.83
CA LEU A 65 9.93 -5.98 0.20
C LEU A 65 10.07 -7.17 1.16
N LEU A 66 8.95 -7.70 1.64
CA LEU A 66 8.94 -8.89 2.49
C LEU A 66 9.56 -10.10 1.78
N LEU A 67 9.30 -10.28 0.49
CA LEU A 67 9.86 -11.38 -0.30
C LEU A 67 11.33 -11.15 -0.70
N ALA A 68 11.81 -9.93 -0.84
CA ALA A 68 13.18 -9.62 -1.24
C ALA A 68 14.24 -10.14 -0.25
N ASP A 69 13.89 -10.21 1.05
CA ASP A 69 14.80 -10.70 2.11
C ASP A 69 14.70 -12.23 2.34
N HIS A 70 13.91 -12.98 1.54
CA HIS A 70 13.39 -14.29 1.97
C HIS A 70 13.80 -15.50 1.15
N ALA A 71 14.70 -15.36 0.20
CA ALA A 71 15.22 -16.50 -0.53
C ALA A 71 15.82 -17.58 0.41
N ALA A 72 16.24 -17.22 1.63
CA ALA A 72 16.91 -18.07 2.59
C ALA A 72 16.06 -18.56 3.80
N ARG A 73 14.82 -18.04 3.99
CA ARG A 73 14.03 -18.33 5.22
C ARG A 73 12.60 -18.78 4.91
N PRO A 74 12.31 -20.11 4.94
CA PRO A 74 10.98 -20.65 4.63
C PRO A 74 9.84 -20.09 5.50
N ALA A 75 10.11 -19.83 6.79
CA ALA A 75 9.12 -19.28 7.71
C ALA A 75 8.66 -17.87 7.29
N VAL A 76 9.59 -17.02 6.86
CA VAL A 76 9.29 -15.66 6.45
C VAL A 76 8.56 -15.63 5.11
N ARG A 77 8.91 -16.53 4.18
CA ARG A 77 8.17 -16.71 2.93
C ARG A 77 6.71 -17.08 3.19
N ARG A 78 6.46 -17.99 4.14
CA ARG A 78 5.10 -18.36 4.52
C ARG A 78 4.33 -17.17 5.11
N ALA A 79 4.97 -16.39 5.99
CA ALA A 79 4.37 -15.18 6.55
C ALA A 79 4.06 -14.12 5.47
N ALA A 80 4.98 -13.91 4.52
CA ALA A 80 4.78 -12.99 3.39
C ALA A 80 3.62 -13.41 2.48
N LEU A 81 3.45 -14.71 2.23
CA LEU A 81 2.31 -15.23 1.47
C LEU A 81 0.99 -14.99 2.21
N TRP A 82 0.93 -15.25 3.52
CA TRP A 82 -0.25 -14.93 4.33
C TRP A 82 -0.57 -13.44 4.32
N TYR A 83 0.46 -12.60 4.46
CA TYR A 83 0.31 -11.15 4.35
C TYR A 83 -0.28 -10.75 2.99
N ALA A 84 0.26 -11.28 1.88
CA ALA A 84 -0.25 -10.99 0.55
C ALA A 84 -1.73 -11.43 0.39
N VAL A 85 -2.09 -12.62 0.86
CA VAL A 85 -3.48 -13.10 0.80
C VAL A 85 -4.41 -12.18 1.59
N MET A 86 -4.03 -11.78 2.81
CA MET A 86 -4.87 -10.93 3.65
C MET A 86 -5.01 -9.51 3.10
N THR A 87 -3.94 -8.92 2.56
CA THR A 87 -3.99 -7.58 1.94
C THR A 87 -4.85 -7.57 0.68
N HIS A 88 -4.75 -8.58 -0.19
CA HIS A 88 -5.59 -8.69 -1.38
C HIS A 88 -7.07 -8.96 -1.03
N LEU A 89 -7.33 -9.79 -0.02
CA LEU A 89 -8.69 -9.98 0.47
C LEU A 89 -9.29 -8.66 0.99
N SER A 90 -8.51 -7.90 1.77
CA SER A 90 -8.92 -6.57 2.25
C SER A 90 -9.18 -5.61 1.08
N PHE A 91 -8.33 -5.63 0.06
CA PHE A 91 -8.51 -4.84 -1.15
C PHE A 91 -9.82 -5.18 -1.86
N LEU A 92 -10.13 -6.47 -2.07
CA LEU A 92 -11.38 -6.90 -2.69
C LEU A 92 -12.62 -6.45 -1.89
N LEU A 93 -12.56 -6.51 -0.56
CA LEU A 93 -13.64 -6.02 0.30
C LEU A 93 -13.80 -4.50 0.20
N LEU A 94 -12.69 -3.74 0.12
CA LEU A 94 -12.74 -2.29 -0.10
C LEU A 94 -13.32 -1.96 -1.49
N VAL A 95 -12.91 -2.67 -2.54
CA VAL A 95 -13.47 -2.51 -3.89
C VAL A 95 -14.98 -2.77 -3.88
N ALA A 96 -15.43 -3.86 -3.25
CA ALA A 96 -16.85 -4.17 -3.13
C ALA A 96 -17.60 -3.08 -2.34
N GLY A 97 -17.08 -2.65 -1.20
CA GLY A 97 -17.69 -1.60 -0.36
C GLY A 97 -17.79 -0.26 -1.10
N PHE A 98 -16.69 0.23 -1.66
CA PHE A 98 -16.70 1.47 -2.44
C PHE A 98 -17.52 1.35 -3.73
N GLY A 99 -17.57 0.15 -4.35
CA GLY A 99 -18.41 -0.11 -5.51
C GLY A 99 -19.90 0.08 -5.19
N VAL A 100 -20.37 -0.50 -4.10
CA VAL A 100 -21.76 -0.33 -3.63
C VAL A 100 -22.05 1.14 -3.31
N LEU A 101 -21.15 1.81 -2.58
CA LEU A 101 -21.30 3.24 -2.24
C LEU A 101 -21.32 4.11 -3.50
N ALA A 102 -20.45 3.85 -4.47
CA ALA A 102 -20.38 4.60 -5.71
C ALA A 102 -21.63 4.45 -6.56
N LEU A 103 -22.24 3.25 -6.58
CA LEU A 103 -23.53 3.01 -7.25
C LEU A 103 -24.64 3.84 -6.58
N ALA A 104 -24.70 3.85 -5.26
CA ALA A 104 -25.69 4.61 -4.49
C ALA A 104 -25.49 6.14 -4.63
N ALA A 105 -24.24 6.60 -4.66
CA ALA A 105 -23.89 8.02 -4.73
C ALA A 105 -23.84 8.60 -6.17
N GLY A 106 -23.90 7.74 -7.18
CA GLY A 106 -23.74 8.14 -8.58
C GLY A 106 -22.33 8.62 -8.95
N GLY A 107 -21.30 8.15 -8.20
CA GLY A 107 -19.89 8.48 -8.49
C GLY A 107 -18.93 8.12 -7.37
N THR A 108 -17.62 8.21 -7.65
CA THR A 108 -16.53 7.75 -6.77
C THR A 108 -15.88 8.88 -5.96
N GLY A 109 -16.21 10.14 -6.22
CA GLY A 109 -15.64 11.31 -5.51
C GLY A 109 -16.08 11.37 -4.06
N TRP A 110 -15.18 11.74 -3.15
CA TRP A 110 -15.44 11.81 -1.71
C TRP A 110 -16.65 12.67 -1.33
N GLY A 111 -16.88 13.80 -2.03
CA GLY A 111 -18.02 14.67 -1.78
C GLY A 111 -19.35 13.98 -2.07
N ARG A 112 -19.43 13.16 -3.12
CA ARG A 112 -20.64 12.40 -3.47
C ARG A 112 -20.88 11.25 -2.50
N LEU A 113 -19.82 10.52 -2.16
CA LEU A 113 -19.88 9.41 -1.20
C LEU A 113 -20.33 9.93 0.19
N ALA A 114 -19.80 11.06 0.65
CA ALA A 114 -20.21 11.67 1.92
C ALA A 114 -21.68 12.15 1.90
N ALA A 115 -22.15 12.69 0.78
CA ALA A 115 -23.54 13.16 0.64
C ALA A 115 -24.57 12.01 0.59
N SER A 116 -24.16 10.80 0.26
CA SER A 116 -25.04 9.62 0.21
C SER A 116 -25.20 8.91 1.55
N THR A 117 -24.39 9.24 2.56
CA THR A 117 -24.55 8.69 3.92
C THR A 117 -25.61 9.49 4.67
N PRO A 118 -26.71 8.87 5.17
CA PRO A 118 -27.70 9.58 6.01
C PRO A 118 -27.04 10.07 7.30
N PRO A 119 -27.56 11.18 7.88
CA PRO A 119 -27.04 11.74 9.13
C PRO A 119 -27.19 10.79 10.31
#